data_79f97425c0c84b645f92399d903e3fc0
#
_entry.id   79f97425c0c84b645f92399d903e3fc0
#
_cell.length_a   1.000
_cell.length_b   1.000
_cell.length_c   1.000
_cell.angle_alpha   90.00
_cell.angle_beta   90.00
_cell.angle_gamma   90.00
#
_symmetry.space_group_name_H-M   'P 1'
#
loop_
_entity.id
_entity.type
_entity.pdbx_description
1 polymer ?
#
loop_
_entity_poly.entity_id
_entity_poly.type
_entity_poly.pdbx_seq_one_letter_code
_entity_poly.pdbx_strand_id
1 'polypeptide(L)'
;MRTIDPIDTKKIEEQENHTHTMQGILKFVEITVNLLVLICVGASQASVAGFTSLGGFGSFSLNSAYSPFEGTELREVRELDMQFTQMRAPCVYGGVAFSLTTAVLTLVFLVMGAKPIQQLRTGLLVGECAFNLLAGASYIVAVGLYLHFVSQVNSTEVCKRRERLYARRGYTSMNCVVQGGDGAVGLFGAVASCLYFASFVVCIRAVRTVRAFQSHVAKAQHSPKVSVKDRSVRNHQAVRRTPESSHNIQALATLV
;
A
#
# COMPACT_ATOMS: atom_id res chain seq x y z
N MET A 1 0.88 32.22 -29.59
CA MET A 1 0.71 32.16 -28.13
C MET A 1 -0.57 31.35 -27.90
N ARG A 2 -0.45 30.01 -27.65
CA ARG A 2 -1.61 29.24 -27.16
C ARG A 2 -1.75 29.58 -25.69
N THR A 3 -2.70 30.41 -25.36
CA THR A 3 -3.22 30.54 -24.00
C THR A 3 -3.71 29.17 -23.61
N ILE A 4 -3.15 28.60 -22.55
CA ILE A 4 -3.68 27.38 -21.91
C ILE A 4 -5.08 27.79 -21.47
N ASP A 5 -6.10 27.14 -22.06
CA ASP A 5 -7.47 27.41 -21.69
C ASP A 5 -7.66 27.16 -20.19
N PRO A 6 -8.26 28.09 -19.45
CA PRO A 6 -8.49 27.92 -17.99
C PRO A 6 -9.37 26.70 -17.67
N ILE A 7 -10.07 26.17 -18.69
CA ILE A 7 -10.87 24.94 -18.60
C ILE A 7 -9.98 23.70 -18.54
N ASP A 8 -8.86 23.67 -19.28
CA ASP A 8 -7.95 22.51 -19.27
C ASP A 8 -7.14 22.43 -17.97
N THR A 9 -6.74 23.57 -17.41
CA THR A 9 -6.08 23.60 -16.10
C THR A 9 -6.99 23.13 -14.98
N LYS A 10 -8.26 23.53 -15.00
CA LYS A 10 -9.24 23.13 -13.98
C LYS A 10 -9.57 21.64 -14.04
N LYS A 11 -9.66 21.05 -15.23
CA LYS A 11 -9.85 19.60 -15.41
C LYS A 11 -8.64 18.78 -14.91
N ILE A 12 -7.43 19.27 -15.14
CA ILE A 12 -6.19 18.61 -14.68
C ILE A 12 -6.14 18.64 -13.15
N GLU A 13 -6.47 19.76 -12.52
CA GLU A 13 -6.48 19.93 -11.07
C GLU A 13 -7.57 19.05 -10.40
N GLU A 14 -8.74 18.94 -11.00
CA GLU A 14 -9.82 18.07 -10.51
C GLU A 14 -9.45 16.58 -10.62
N GLN A 15 -8.82 16.18 -11.72
CA GLN A 15 -8.33 14.81 -11.93
C GLN A 15 -7.17 14.48 -10.99
N GLU A 16 -6.33 15.44 -10.65
CA GLU A 16 -5.24 15.32 -9.70
C GLU A 16 -5.76 15.09 -8.28
N ASN A 17 -6.72 15.90 -7.82
CA ASN A 17 -7.38 15.76 -6.52
C ASN A 17 -8.06 14.40 -6.36
N HIS A 18 -8.77 13.94 -7.39
CA HIS A 18 -9.44 12.63 -7.38
C HIS A 18 -8.41 11.48 -7.26
N THR A 19 -7.30 11.55 -7.99
CA THR A 19 -6.25 10.52 -7.94
C THR A 19 -5.59 10.46 -6.57
N HIS A 20 -5.37 11.60 -5.93
CA HIS A 20 -4.80 11.71 -4.57
C HIS A 20 -5.71 11.08 -3.51
N THR A 21 -7.00 11.39 -3.57
CA THR A 21 -8.00 10.84 -2.66
C THR A 21 -8.09 9.31 -2.82
N MET A 22 -8.07 8.82 -4.05
CA MET A 22 -8.08 7.37 -4.32
C MET A 22 -6.83 6.67 -3.80
N GLN A 23 -5.64 7.27 -3.94
CA GLN A 23 -4.40 6.71 -3.39
C GLN A 23 -4.46 6.62 -1.86
N GLY A 24 -4.93 7.67 -1.18
CA GLY A 24 -5.09 7.67 0.27
C GLY A 24 -6.04 6.58 0.77
N ILE A 25 -7.19 6.42 0.13
CA ILE A 25 -8.18 5.37 0.47
C ILE A 25 -7.58 3.98 0.25
N LEU A 26 -6.91 3.74 -0.88
CA LEU A 26 -6.25 2.46 -1.17
C LEU A 26 -5.21 2.10 -0.11
N LYS A 27 -4.35 3.04 0.29
CA LYS A 27 -3.35 2.83 1.35
C LYS A 27 -3.98 2.49 2.69
N PHE A 28 -5.08 3.14 3.04
CA PHE A 28 -5.79 2.82 4.27
C PHE A 28 -6.37 1.40 4.25
N VAL A 29 -6.97 1.00 3.11
CA VAL A 29 -7.49 -0.37 2.93
C VAL A 29 -6.34 -1.39 2.97
N GLU A 30 -5.18 -1.12 2.34
CA GLU A 30 -4.00 -1.97 2.40
C GLU A 30 -3.54 -2.20 3.86
N ILE A 31 -3.46 -1.15 4.68
CA ILE A 31 -3.09 -1.27 6.09
C ILE A 31 -4.10 -2.14 6.84
N THR A 32 -5.40 -1.93 6.61
CA THR A 32 -6.46 -2.72 7.25
C THR A 32 -6.35 -4.20 6.88
N VAL A 33 -6.13 -4.52 5.61
CA VAL A 33 -5.96 -5.91 5.15
C VAL A 33 -4.68 -6.54 5.71
N ASN A 34 -3.57 -5.79 5.81
CA ASN A 34 -2.35 -6.27 6.47
C ASN A 34 -2.60 -6.63 7.95
N LEU A 35 -3.38 -5.82 8.67
CA LEU A 35 -3.77 -6.13 10.05
C LEU A 35 -4.66 -7.39 10.12
N LEU A 36 -5.58 -7.57 9.16
CA LEU A 36 -6.38 -8.78 9.08
C LEU A 36 -5.52 -10.02 8.84
N VAL A 37 -4.54 -9.96 7.92
CA VAL A 37 -3.58 -11.05 7.73
C VAL A 37 -2.84 -11.36 9.01
N LEU A 38 -2.35 -10.34 9.73
CA LEU A 38 -1.66 -10.51 11.01
C LEU A 38 -2.54 -11.20 12.05
N ILE A 39 -3.80 -10.77 12.20
CA ILE A 39 -4.78 -11.38 13.10
C ILE A 39 -5.06 -12.83 12.71
N CYS A 40 -5.20 -13.12 11.40
CA CYS A 40 -5.44 -14.49 10.92
C CYS A 40 -4.27 -15.41 11.20
N VAL A 41 -3.02 -14.95 11.03
CA VAL A 41 -1.82 -15.73 11.38
C VAL A 41 -1.80 -16.05 12.87
N GLY A 42 -2.09 -15.06 13.73
CA GLY A 42 -2.18 -15.26 15.19
C GLY A 42 -3.31 -16.20 15.57
N ALA A 43 -4.49 -16.05 14.98
CA ALA A 43 -5.65 -16.91 15.21
C ALA A 43 -5.40 -18.35 14.74
N SER A 44 -4.75 -18.53 13.59
CA SER A 44 -4.34 -19.85 13.10
C SER A 44 -3.41 -20.55 14.10
N GLN A 45 -2.42 -19.83 14.63
CA GLN A 45 -1.54 -20.40 15.65
C GLN A 45 -2.29 -20.76 16.95
N ALA A 46 -3.19 -19.88 17.40
CA ALA A 46 -4.00 -20.14 18.59
C ALA A 46 -4.93 -21.35 18.44
N SER A 47 -5.51 -21.55 17.25
CA SER A 47 -6.42 -22.66 16.99
C SER A 47 -5.76 -24.04 16.97
N VAL A 48 -4.46 -24.09 16.62
CA VAL A 48 -3.70 -25.35 16.57
C VAL A 48 -2.85 -25.59 17.82
N ALA A 49 -2.73 -24.60 18.69
CA ALA A 49 -2.11 -24.77 19.99
C ALA A 49 -2.97 -25.77 20.79
N GLY A 50 -2.43 -26.92 21.14
CA GLY A 50 -3.17 -27.94 21.90
C GLY A 50 -3.46 -27.49 23.34
N PHE A 51 -4.20 -28.31 24.09
CA PHE A 51 -4.52 -28.04 25.50
C PHE A 51 -3.29 -27.88 26.40
N THR A 52 -2.15 -28.34 25.97
CA THR A 52 -0.91 -28.38 26.77
C THR A 52 0.12 -27.33 26.34
N SER A 53 -0.09 -26.56 25.29
CA SER A 53 0.84 -25.54 24.84
C SER A 53 0.73 -24.30 25.74
N LEU A 54 1.47 -24.32 26.82
CA LEU A 54 1.63 -23.22 27.77
C LEU A 54 2.76 -22.29 27.29
N GLY A 55 2.55 -21.48 26.29
CA GLY A 55 3.61 -20.57 25.86
C GLY A 55 3.45 -19.90 24.51
N GLY A 56 2.24 -19.77 23.99
CA GLY A 56 1.98 -19.00 22.78
C GLY A 56 1.18 -17.73 23.07
N PHE A 57 1.40 -16.73 22.28
CA PHE A 57 0.63 -15.49 22.21
C PHE A 57 -0.88 -15.81 22.20
N GLY A 58 -1.55 -15.61 23.33
CA GLY A 58 -3.01 -15.74 23.41
C GLY A 58 -3.52 -16.97 24.12
N SER A 59 -2.91 -17.39 25.22
CA SER A 59 -3.54 -18.29 26.19
C SER A 59 -4.72 -17.59 26.86
N PHE A 60 -5.80 -17.35 26.11
CA PHE A 60 -7.14 -17.28 26.68
C PHE A 60 -7.67 -18.69 26.96
N SER A 61 -6.79 -19.59 27.37
CA SER A 61 -7.19 -20.86 27.92
C SER A 61 -7.60 -20.67 29.39
N LEU A 62 -8.82 -20.16 29.57
CA LEU A 62 -9.52 -20.16 30.86
C LEU A 62 -9.74 -21.57 31.40
N ASN A 63 -9.25 -22.60 30.75
CA ASN A 63 -9.55 -24.00 31.09
C ASN A 63 -8.30 -24.88 31.24
N SER A 64 -7.23 -24.33 31.76
CA SER A 64 -6.05 -25.12 32.17
C SER A 64 -6.35 -26.16 33.27
N ALA A 65 -7.55 -26.12 33.87
CA ALA A 65 -7.95 -27.04 34.94
C ALA A 65 -8.60 -28.35 34.42
N TYR A 66 -8.96 -28.43 33.14
CA TYR A 66 -9.59 -29.61 32.53
C TYR A 66 -8.79 -30.12 31.33
N SER A 67 -7.62 -30.70 31.63
CA SER A 67 -6.96 -31.52 30.60
C SER A 67 -7.67 -32.88 30.51
N PRO A 68 -8.16 -33.30 29.34
CA PRO A 68 -8.80 -34.61 29.17
C PRO A 68 -7.79 -35.76 29.22
N PHE A 69 -6.52 -35.46 29.36
CA PHE A 69 -5.41 -36.41 29.40
C PHE A 69 -4.82 -36.51 30.79
N GLU A 70 -4.47 -37.73 31.21
CA GLU A 70 -3.91 -38.03 32.53
C GLU A 70 -2.65 -38.90 32.42
N GLY A 71 -1.75 -38.78 33.35
CA GLY A 71 -0.58 -39.64 33.50
C GLY A 71 0.40 -39.60 32.32
N THR A 72 0.67 -40.76 31.76
CA THR A 72 1.65 -40.94 30.67
C THR A 72 1.14 -40.34 29.34
N GLU A 73 -0.19 -40.42 29.09
CA GLU A 73 -0.81 -39.80 27.90
C GLU A 73 -0.67 -38.27 27.90
N LEU A 74 -0.82 -37.63 29.05
CA LEU A 74 -0.61 -36.17 29.16
C LEU A 74 0.80 -35.75 28.79
N ARG A 75 1.79 -36.52 29.19
CA ARG A 75 3.20 -36.25 28.83
C ARG A 75 3.43 -36.39 27.34
N GLU A 76 2.90 -37.46 26.72
CA GLU A 76 3.01 -37.70 25.28
C GLU A 76 2.32 -36.62 24.46
N VAL A 77 1.09 -36.20 24.84
CA VAL A 77 0.36 -35.13 24.17
C VAL A 77 1.11 -33.81 24.30
N ARG A 78 1.64 -33.50 25.48
CA ARG A 78 2.43 -32.27 25.69
C ARG A 78 3.68 -32.22 24.80
N GLU A 79 4.38 -33.32 24.67
CA GLU A 79 5.57 -33.40 23.82
C GLU A 79 5.20 -33.24 22.34
N LEU A 80 4.15 -33.90 21.87
CA LEU A 80 3.66 -33.78 20.50
C LEU A 80 3.13 -32.37 20.18
N ASP A 81 2.41 -31.74 21.12
CA ASP A 81 1.95 -30.36 20.95
C ASP A 81 3.13 -29.38 20.85
N MET A 82 4.15 -29.58 21.69
CA MET A 82 5.35 -28.75 21.65
C MET A 82 6.11 -28.93 20.32
N GLN A 83 6.33 -30.16 19.90
CA GLN A 83 7.02 -30.46 18.62
C GLN A 83 6.25 -29.89 17.44
N PHE A 84 4.93 -30.07 17.40
CA PHE A 84 4.09 -29.53 16.35
C PHE A 84 4.13 -28.00 16.30
N THR A 85 4.04 -27.34 17.44
CA THR A 85 4.13 -25.89 17.56
C THR A 85 5.49 -25.36 17.11
N GLN A 86 6.59 -26.04 17.48
CA GLN A 86 7.94 -25.69 17.05
C GLN A 86 8.13 -25.84 15.53
N MET A 87 7.56 -26.87 14.92
CA MET A 87 7.61 -27.03 13.46
C MET A 87 6.84 -25.94 12.71
N ARG A 88 5.74 -25.43 13.29
CA ARG A 88 4.95 -24.32 12.70
C ARG A 88 5.55 -22.94 12.98
N ALA A 89 6.35 -22.78 14.01
CA ALA A 89 6.91 -21.51 14.46
C ALA A 89 7.56 -20.68 13.34
N PRO A 90 8.40 -21.23 12.45
CA PRO A 90 9.03 -20.44 11.38
C PRO A 90 8.04 -19.76 10.44
N CYS A 91 6.96 -20.46 10.03
CA CYS A 91 5.97 -19.87 9.12
C CYS A 91 5.11 -18.82 9.83
N VAL A 92 4.79 -19.01 11.12
CA VAL A 92 4.03 -18.02 11.91
C VAL A 92 4.86 -16.75 12.12
N TYR A 93 6.10 -16.89 12.62
CA TYR A 93 6.96 -15.72 12.82
C TYR A 93 7.31 -15.02 11.50
N GLY A 94 7.52 -15.78 10.44
CA GLY A 94 7.71 -15.23 9.09
C GLY A 94 6.49 -14.46 8.61
N GLY A 95 5.30 -15.01 8.78
CA GLY A 95 4.03 -14.34 8.42
C GLY A 95 3.78 -13.07 9.22
N VAL A 96 4.01 -13.10 10.53
CA VAL A 96 3.89 -11.91 11.40
C VAL A 96 4.90 -10.82 11.00
N ALA A 97 6.17 -11.18 10.87
CA ALA A 97 7.23 -10.23 10.50
C ALA A 97 6.97 -9.60 9.13
N PHE A 98 6.56 -10.41 8.15
CA PHE A 98 6.23 -9.93 6.81
C PHE A 98 5.04 -8.97 6.80
N SER A 99 3.91 -9.34 7.43
CA SER A 99 2.71 -8.51 7.50
C SER A 99 2.96 -7.19 8.23
N LEU A 100 3.72 -7.25 9.34
CA LEU A 100 4.05 -6.06 10.12
C LEU A 100 4.98 -5.12 9.34
N THR A 101 5.99 -5.66 8.67
CA THR A 101 6.93 -4.87 7.86
C THR A 101 6.21 -4.19 6.71
N THR A 102 5.36 -4.90 5.97
CA THR A 102 4.58 -4.32 4.87
C THR A 102 3.59 -3.27 5.36
N ALA A 103 2.92 -3.48 6.49
CA ALA A 103 2.01 -2.51 7.10
C ALA A 103 2.75 -1.21 7.49
N VAL A 104 3.91 -1.32 8.13
CA VAL A 104 4.73 -0.16 8.54
C VAL A 104 5.22 0.61 7.31
N LEU A 105 5.74 -0.07 6.28
CA LEU A 105 6.18 0.58 5.05
C LEU A 105 5.02 1.28 4.33
N THR A 106 3.86 0.64 4.25
CA THR A 106 2.66 1.26 3.67
C THR A 106 2.24 2.52 4.45
N LEU A 107 2.30 2.48 5.79
CA LEU A 107 2.02 3.63 6.65
C LEU A 107 3.02 4.77 6.40
N VAL A 108 4.31 4.47 6.26
CA VAL A 108 5.34 5.47 5.94
C VAL A 108 5.04 6.15 4.60
N PHE A 109 4.70 5.39 3.56
CA PHE A 109 4.31 5.98 2.27
C PHE A 109 3.02 6.79 2.36
N LEU A 110 2.04 6.37 3.17
CA LEU A 110 0.81 7.14 3.41
C LEU A 110 1.12 8.49 4.04
N VAL A 111 1.96 8.53 5.09
CA VAL A 111 2.32 9.76 5.79
C VAL A 111 3.17 10.68 4.88
N MET A 112 4.09 10.11 4.11
CA MET A 112 4.90 10.89 3.17
C MET A 112 4.08 11.42 1.99
N GLY A 113 3.08 10.67 1.53
CA GLY A 113 2.16 11.06 0.46
C GLY A 113 1.11 12.10 0.86
N ALA A 114 0.89 12.34 2.15
CA ALA A 114 -0.03 13.38 2.64
C ALA A 114 0.47 14.82 2.41
N LYS A 115 1.71 15.01 1.95
CA LYS A 115 2.25 16.34 1.61
C LYS A 115 1.76 16.81 0.24
N PRO A 116 1.52 18.14 0.06
CA PRO A 116 1.06 18.66 -1.23
C PRO A 116 2.07 18.34 -2.34
N ILE A 117 1.55 17.95 -3.52
CA ILE A 117 2.29 17.44 -4.69
C ILE A 117 3.40 18.38 -5.15
N GLN A 118 3.25 19.70 -4.98
CA GLN A 118 4.26 20.69 -5.35
C GLN A 118 5.60 20.51 -4.62
N GLN A 119 5.60 19.82 -3.46
CA GLN A 119 6.80 19.48 -2.70
C GLN A 119 7.21 18.00 -2.82
N LEU A 120 6.39 17.17 -3.48
CA LEU A 120 6.65 15.75 -3.62
C LEU A 120 7.71 15.54 -4.71
N ARG A 121 8.90 15.08 -4.31
CA ARG A 121 9.94 14.73 -5.28
C ARG A 121 9.44 13.56 -6.14
N THR A 122 9.54 13.67 -7.46
CA THR A 122 9.20 12.60 -8.42
C THR A 122 9.84 11.25 -8.04
N GLY A 123 11.01 11.28 -7.39
CA GLY A 123 11.69 10.08 -6.89
C GLY A 123 10.91 9.34 -5.80
N LEU A 124 10.20 10.05 -4.92
CA LEU A 124 9.37 9.42 -3.88
C LEU A 124 8.17 8.68 -4.51
N LEU A 125 7.54 9.28 -5.51
CA LEU A 125 6.42 8.68 -6.22
C LEU A 125 6.87 7.41 -7.00
N VAL A 126 8.04 7.45 -7.63
CA VAL A 126 8.63 6.27 -8.30
C VAL A 126 8.99 5.19 -7.28
N GLY A 127 9.51 5.57 -6.10
CA GLY A 127 9.79 4.65 -5.00
C GLY A 127 8.52 3.96 -4.49
N GLU A 128 7.43 4.68 -4.35
CA GLU A 128 6.11 4.12 -3.98
C GLU A 128 5.60 3.13 -5.03
N CYS A 129 5.73 3.45 -6.33
CA CYS A 129 5.37 2.52 -7.40
C CYS A 129 6.18 1.23 -7.32
N ALA A 130 7.50 1.33 -7.14
CA ALA A 130 8.36 0.17 -7.00
C ALA A 130 8.00 -0.67 -5.78
N PHE A 131 7.73 -0.03 -4.64
CA PHE A 131 7.28 -0.70 -3.43
C PHE A 131 5.97 -1.45 -3.65
N ASN A 132 4.95 -0.83 -4.25
CA ASN A 132 3.66 -1.48 -4.48
C ASN A 132 3.79 -2.72 -5.38
N LEU A 133 4.62 -2.65 -6.43
CA LEU A 133 4.89 -3.79 -7.30
C LEU A 133 5.58 -4.93 -6.53
N LEU A 134 6.63 -4.60 -5.77
CA LEU A 134 7.39 -5.58 -4.99
C LEU A 134 6.53 -6.19 -3.88
N ALA A 135 5.74 -5.39 -3.18
CA ALA A 135 4.84 -5.85 -2.14
C ALA A 135 3.78 -6.81 -2.70
N GLY A 136 3.14 -6.48 -3.83
CA GLY A 136 2.17 -7.36 -4.47
C GLY A 136 2.78 -8.71 -4.87
N ALA A 137 3.96 -8.69 -5.48
CA ALA A 137 4.68 -9.91 -5.86
C ALA A 137 5.11 -10.73 -4.63
N SER A 138 5.64 -10.05 -3.59
CA SER A 138 6.08 -10.71 -2.35
C SER A 138 4.91 -11.38 -1.62
N TYR A 139 3.70 -10.78 -1.65
CA TYR A 139 2.52 -11.40 -1.06
C TYR A 139 2.16 -12.73 -1.71
N ILE A 140 2.23 -12.83 -3.04
CA ILE A 140 1.98 -14.11 -3.75
C ILE A 140 2.97 -15.18 -3.27
N VAL A 141 4.24 -14.84 -3.22
CA VAL A 141 5.29 -15.76 -2.78
C VAL A 141 5.12 -16.12 -1.30
N ALA A 142 4.87 -15.14 -0.43
CA ALA A 142 4.72 -15.35 1.01
C ALA A 142 3.52 -16.25 1.33
N VAL A 143 2.36 -16.04 0.69
CA VAL A 143 1.17 -16.89 0.84
C VAL A 143 1.44 -18.32 0.35
N GLY A 144 2.07 -18.46 -0.82
CA GLY A 144 2.44 -19.76 -1.36
C GLY A 144 3.37 -20.54 -0.43
N LEU A 145 4.41 -19.90 0.08
CA LEU A 145 5.33 -20.48 1.06
C LEU A 145 4.63 -20.83 2.38
N TYR A 146 3.81 -19.93 2.90
CA TYR A 146 3.06 -20.16 4.13
C TYR A 146 2.20 -21.42 4.04
N LEU A 147 1.35 -21.51 3.03
CA LEU A 147 0.47 -22.66 2.82
C LEU A 147 1.25 -23.94 2.54
N HIS A 148 2.36 -23.87 1.80
CA HIS A 148 3.24 -25.00 1.56
C HIS A 148 3.83 -25.54 2.87
N PHE A 149 4.41 -24.67 3.71
CA PHE A 149 4.95 -25.07 5.01
C PHE A 149 3.89 -25.63 5.95
N VAL A 150 2.71 -25.01 6.01
CA VAL A 150 1.58 -25.54 6.80
C VAL A 150 1.19 -26.94 6.34
N SER A 151 1.06 -27.16 5.03
CA SER A 151 0.75 -28.46 4.45
C SER A 151 1.85 -29.49 4.77
N GLN A 152 3.11 -29.10 4.67
CA GLN A 152 4.24 -29.96 4.98
C GLN A 152 4.26 -30.38 6.46
N VAL A 153 4.02 -29.45 7.39
CA VAL A 153 3.93 -29.77 8.82
C VAL A 153 2.74 -30.67 9.13
N ASN A 154 1.59 -30.43 8.49
CA ASN A 154 0.41 -31.25 8.66
C ASN A 154 0.59 -32.68 8.11
N SER A 155 1.49 -32.91 7.18
CA SER A 155 1.78 -34.25 6.64
C SER A 155 2.70 -35.09 7.51
N THR A 156 3.29 -34.54 8.57
CA THR A 156 4.25 -35.24 9.44
C THR A 156 3.57 -36.30 10.31
N GLU A 157 4.37 -37.32 10.70
CA GLU A 157 3.90 -38.35 11.65
C GLU A 157 3.57 -37.78 13.03
N VAL A 158 4.21 -36.67 13.43
CA VAL A 158 3.88 -35.97 14.66
C VAL A 158 2.45 -35.47 14.64
N CYS A 159 1.99 -34.85 13.54
CA CYS A 159 0.63 -34.43 13.38
C CYS A 159 -0.34 -35.61 13.45
N LYS A 160 -0.11 -36.67 12.69
CA LYS A 160 -0.99 -37.86 12.64
C LYS A 160 -1.08 -38.58 13.99
N ARG A 161 0.03 -38.65 14.74
CA ARG A 161 0.05 -39.25 16.08
C ARG A 161 -0.75 -38.36 17.06
N ARG A 162 -0.57 -37.07 16.99
CA ARG A 162 -1.32 -36.07 17.74
C ARG A 162 -2.82 -36.19 17.46
N GLU A 163 -3.22 -36.19 16.20
CA GLU A 163 -4.62 -36.34 15.76
C GLU A 163 -5.26 -37.61 16.35
N ARG A 164 -4.57 -38.75 16.30
CA ARG A 164 -5.07 -40.02 16.85
C ARG A 164 -5.31 -39.95 18.36
N LEU A 165 -4.44 -39.28 19.11
CA LEU A 165 -4.59 -39.12 20.58
C LEU A 165 -5.78 -38.24 20.90
N TYR A 166 -5.93 -37.12 20.22
CA TYR A 166 -7.06 -36.23 20.40
C TYR A 166 -8.40 -36.86 19.96
N ALA A 167 -8.41 -37.59 18.85
CA ALA A 167 -9.59 -38.28 18.35
C ALA A 167 -10.09 -39.37 19.32
N ARG A 168 -9.21 -40.09 20.01
CA ARG A 168 -9.60 -41.06 21.06
C ARG A 168 -10.36 -40.44 22.21
N ARG A 169 -10.17 -39.15 22.45
CA ARG A 169 -10.88 -38.38 23.51
C ARG A 169 -12.06 -37.58 22.94
N GLY A 170 -12.45 -37.82 21.68
CA GLY A 170 -13.60 -37.17 21.03
C GLY A 170 -13.30 -35.75 20.46
N TYR A 171 -12.07 -35.30 20.45
CA TYR A 171 -11.69 -34.02 19.89
C TYR A 171 -11.35 -34.15 18.42
N THR A 172 -12.24 -33.71 17.53
CA THR A 172 -12.07 -33.76 16.05
C THR A 172 -11.46 -32.49 15.46
N SER A 173 -11.30 -31.43 16.28
CA SER A 173 -10.75 -30.13 15.81
C SER A 173 -9.24 -30.14 15.56
N MET A 174 -8.53 -31.13 16.13
CA MET A 174 -7.06 -31.25 16.03
C MET A 174 -6.64 -32.17 14.87
N ASN A 175 -7.30 -32.04 13.72
CA ASN A 175 -7.01 -32.82 12.52
C ASN A 175 -5.83 -32.23 11.71
N CYS A 176 -5.19 -33.06 10.89
CA CYS A 176 -4.02 -32.69 10.07
C CYS A 176 -4.41 -32.11 8.70
N VAL A 177 -5.47 -31.30 8.66
CA VAL A 177 -5.88 -30.54 7.47
C VAL A 177 -5.55 -29.08 7.63
N VAL A 178 -5.48 -28.35 6.53
CA VAL A 178 -5.36 -26.90 6.53
C VAL A 178 -6.61 -26.33 7.21
N GLN A 179 -6.43 -25.66 8.34
CA GLN A 179 -7.53 -25.13 9.12
C GLN A 179 -8.07 -23.82 8.54
N GLY A 180 -9.28 -23.42 8.96
CA GLY A 180 -9.93 -22.20 8.50
C GLY A 180 -9.08 -20.94 8.72
N GLY A 181 -8.30 -20.88 9.81
CA GLY A 181 -7.36 -19.78 10.07
C GLY A 181 -6.26 -19.69 9.00
N ASP A 182 -5.68 -20.83 8.60
CA ASP A 182 -4.66 -20.86 7.53
C ASP A 182 -5.28 -20.52 6.16
N GLY A 183 -6.50 -20.97 5.90
CA GLY A 183 -7.25 -20.60 4.70
C GLY A 183 -7.55 -19.09 4.65
N ALA A 184 -7.89 -18.48 5.80
CA ALA A 184 -8.10 -17.04 5.90
C ALA A 184 -6.82 -16.24 5.63
N VAL A 185 -5.64 -16.70 6.10
CA VAL A 185 -4.34 -16.10 5.74
C VAL A 185 -4.15 -16.11 4.23
N GLY A 186 -4.44 -17.25 3.57
CA GLY A 186 -4.37 -17.37 2.11
C GLY A 186 -5.29 -16.39 1.39
N LEU A 187 -6.55 -16.31 1.84
CA LEU A 187 -7.56 -15.42 1.25
C LEU A 187 -7.18 -13.93 1.39
N PHE A 188 -6.92 -13.47 2.62
CA PHE A 188 -6.59 -12.07 2.85
C PHE A 188 -5.23 -11.69 2.26
N GLY A 189 -4.27 -12.61 2.20
CA GLY A 189 -2.99 -12.40 1.52
C GLY A 189 -3.17 -12.23 0.00
N ALA A 190 -4.05 -13.00 -0.63
CA ALA A 190 -4.40 -12.82 -2.04
C ALA A 190 -5.09 -11.47 -2.28
N VAL A 191 -6.02 -11.08 -1.41
CA VAL A 191 -6.67 -9.75 -1.47
C VAL A 191 -5.64 -8.64 -1.32
N ALA A 192 -4.69 -8.75 -0.37
CA ALA A 192 -3.59 -7.79 -0.20
C ALA A 192 -2.77 -7.65 -1.48
N SER A 193 -2.39 -8.76 -2.10
CA SER A 193 -1.65 -8.75 -3.37
C SER A 193 -2.41 -7.98 -4.46
N CYS A 194 -3.70 -8.25 -4.65
CA CYS A 194 -4.54 -7.53 -5.62
C CYS A 194 -4.60 -6.03 -5.34
N LEU A 195 -4.71 -5.62 -4.06
CA LEU A 195 -4.72 -4.21 -3.65
C LEU A 195 -3.40 -3.52 -3.98
N TYR A 196 -2.25 -4.15 -3.69
CA TYR A 196 -0.94 -3.58 -4.03
C TYR A 196 -0.74 -3.43 -5.54
N PHE A 197 -1.22 -4.39 -6.36
CA PHE A 197 -1.19 -4.23 -7.81
C PHE A 197 -2.14 -3.11 -8.29
N ALA A 198 -3.32 -2.96 -7.69
CA ALA A 198 -4.22 -1.85 -7.99
C ALA A 198 -3.57 -0.51 -7.65
N SER A 199 -2.94 -0.38 -6.48
CA SER A 199 -2.17 0.80 -6.07
C SER A 199 -1.00 1.09 -7.00
N PHE A 200 -0.31 0.07 -7.48
CA PHE A 200 0.75 0.23 -8.48
C PHE A 200 0.21 0.86 -9.78
N VAL A 201 -0.94 0.39 -10.29
CA VAL A 201 -1.56 0.96 -11.50
C VAL A 201 -1.95 2.43 -11.28
N VAL A 202 -2.56 2.75 -10.14
CA VAL A 202 -2.93 4.14 -9.80
C VAL A 202 -1.69 5.02 -9.67
N CYS A 203 -0.63 4.51 -9.03
CA CYS A 203 0.64 5.21 -8.88
C CYS A 203 1.31 5.50 -10.23
N ILE A 204 1.33 4.55 -11.18
CA ILE A 204 1.85 4.79 -12.54
C ILE A 204 1.08 5.91 -13.24
N ARG A 205 -0.26 5.94 -13.11
CA ARG A 205 -1.06 7.01 -13.69
C ARG A 205 -0.68 8.36 -13.10
N ALA A 206 -0.52 8.46 -11.79
CA ALA A 206 -0.06 9.67 -11.10
C ALA A 206 1.32 10.13 -11.58
N VAL A 207 2.30 9.21 -11.69
CA VAL A 207 3.65 9.52 -12.22
C VAL A 207 3.58 10.08 -13.63
N ARG A 208 2.77 9.47 -14.50
CA ARG A 208 2.61 9.94 -15.89
C ARG A 208 2.04 11.35 -15.94
N THR A 209 1.03 11.65 -15.13
CA THR A 209 0.41 12.98 -15.05
C THR A 209 1.40 14.02 -14.56
N VAL A 210 2.13 13.76 -13.48
CA VAL A 210 3.15 14.67 -12.94
C VAL A 210 4.27 14.93 -13.94
N ARG A 211 4.77 13.89 -14.62
CA ARG A 211 5.80 14.06 -15.65
C ARG A 211 5.31 14.86 -16.86
N ALA A 212 4.07 14.64 -17.30
CA ALA A 212 3.46 15.43 -18.36
C ALA A 212 3.40 16.91 -17.98
N PHE A 213 2.91 17.22 -16.75
CA PHE A 213 2.85 18.59 -16.25
C PHE A 213 4.24 19.25 -16.17
N GLN A 214 5.24 18.57 -15.61
CA GLN A 214 6.61 19.08 -15.54
C GLN A 214 7.20 19.37 -16.93
N SER A 215 6.92 18.52 -17.91
CA SER A 215 7.38 18.73 -19.29
C SER A 215 6.72 19.96 -19.94
N HIS A 216 5.45 20.22 -19.64
CA HIS A 216 4.75 21.42 -20.12
C HIS A 216 5.29 22.69 -19.47
N VAL A 217 5.53 22.69 -18.16
CA VAL A 217 6.11 23.83 -17.43
C VAL A 217 7.55 24.12 -17.95
N ALA A 218 8.36 23.10 -18.11
CA ALA A 218 9.73 23.26 -18.65
C ALA A 218 9.74 23.84 -20.07
N LYS A 219 8.80 23.39 -20.94
CA LYS A 219 8.63 23.95 -22.29
C LYS A 219 8.15 25.40 -22.27
N ALA A 220 7.27 25.76 -21.34
CA ALA A 220 6.80 27.14 -21.18
C ALA A 220 7.91 28.09 -20.69
N GLN A 221 8.81 27.60 -19.83
CA GLN A 221 9.98 28.37 -19.35
C GLN A 221 11.09 28.48 -20.40
N HIS A 222 11.23 27.47 -21.27
CA HIS A 222 12.24 27.48 -22.36
C HIS A 222 11.74 28.15 -23.64
N SER A 223 10.46 28.59 -23.70
CA SER A 223 9.99 29.45 -24.79
C SER A 223 10.74 30.77 -24.66
N PRO A 224 11.59 31.12 -25.64
CA PRO A 224 12.46 32.30 -25.51
C PRO A 224 11.57 33.51 -25.33
N LYS A 225 11.94 34.39 -24.38
CA LYS A 225 11.44 35.76 -24.26
C LYS A 225 11.85 36.54 -25.53
N VAL A 226 11.39 36.06 -26.68
CA VAL A 226 11.52 36.77 -27.92
C VAL A 226 10.51 37.89 -27.91
N SER A 227 11.04 39.09 -27.85
CA SER A 227 10.41 40.26 -28.42
C SER A 227 9.45 41.09 -27.58
N VAL A 228 9.85 41.42 -26.36
CA VAL A 228 9.41 42.75 -25.85
C VAL A 228 10.41 43.84 -26.30
N LYS A 229 11.67 43.48 -26.54
CA LYS A 229 12.70 44.43 -26.98
C LYS A 229 12.53 44.88 -28.44
N ASP A 230 12.04 44.02 -29.35
CA ASP A 230 11.79 44.39 -30.75
C ASP A 230 10.51 45.23 -30.95
N ARG A 231 9.53 45.12 -30.05
CA ARG A 231 8.35 46.00 -30.15
C ARG A 231 8.63 47.40 -29.70
N SER A 232 9.56 47.61 -28.75
CA SER A 232 10.00 48.94 -28.32
C SER A 232 10.81 49.63 -29.40
N VAL A 233 11.68 48.89 -30.08
CA VAL A 233 12.50 49.46 -31.17
C VAL A 233 11.66 49.80 -32.42
N ARG A 234 10.63 49.01 -32.73
CA ARG A 234 9.72 49.28 -33.84
C ARG A 234 8.80 50.49 -33.60
N ASN A 235 8.36 50.71 -32.36
CA ASN A 235 7.56 51.88 -32.00
C ASN A 235 8.42 53.16 -32.02
N HIS A 236 9.69 53.12 -31.64
CA HIS A 236 10.57 54.28 -31.74
C HIS A 236 10.94 54.63 -33.19
N GLN A 237 10.95 53.70 -34.12
CA GLN A 237 11.15 53.99 -35.55
C GLN A 237 9.89 54.48 -36.27
N ALA A 238 8.71 54.11 -35.80
CA ALA A 238 7.43 54.61 -36.38
C ALA A 238 7.11 56.05 -35.94
N VAL A 239 7.58 56.49 -34.78
CA VAL A 239 7.37 57.88 -34.31
C VAL A 239 8.36 58.88 -34.94
N ARG A 240 9.41 58.39 -35.65
CA ARG A 240 10.42 59.26 -36.29
C ARG A 240 10.12 59.58 -37.77
N ARG A 241 8.98 59.19 -38.34
CA ARG A 241 8.61 59.42 -39.74
C ARG A 241 7.23 60.06 -39.88
N THR A 242 7.00 61.20 -39.19
CA THR A 242 5.95 62.13 -39.61
C THR A 242 6.56 63.50 -39.69
N PRO A 243 6.58 64.07 -40.92
CA PRO A 243 7.03 65.44 -41.07
C PRO A 243 5.96 66.37 -40.61
N GLU A 244 6.39 67.38 -39.91
CA GLU A 244 5.90 68.70 -39.75
C GLU A 244 4.80 69.12 -40.77
N SER A 245 3.59 69.43 -40.27
CA SER A 245 2.74 70.43 -40.92
C SER A 245 1.98 71.16 -39.79
N SER A 246 2.41 72.40 -39.63
CA SER A 246 1.83 73.43 -38.83
C SER A 246 0.35 73.71 -39.21
N HIS A 247 -0.47 74.04 -38.32
CA HIS A 247 -1.25 75.29 -38.20
C HIS A 247 -2.37 75.17 -37.20
N ASN A 248 -2.31 76.09 -36.21
CA ASN A 248 -3.40 76.80 -35.61
C ASN A 248 -4.78 76.12 -35.44
N ILE A 249 -5.23 76.05 -34.24
CA ILE A 249 -6.37 76.91 -33.78
C ILE A 249 -6.38 76.90 -32.26
N GLN A 250 -6.19 78.10 -31.73
CA GLN A 250 -6.52 78.52 -30.37
C GLN A 250 -8.04 78.56 -30.22
N ALA A 251 -8.44 78.50 -28.96
CA ALA A 251 -9.72 78.96 -28.40
C ALA A 251 -10.83 77.90 -28.39
N LEU A 252 -11.23 77.45 -27.28
CA LEU A 252 -12.19 78.09 -26.41
C LEU A 252 -12.22 77.34 -25.06
N ALA A 253 -11.96 78.18 -24.08
CA ALA A 253 -12.17 77.86 -22.68
C ALA A 253 -13.67 77.96 -22.33
N THR A 254 -14.01 77.35 -21.17
CA THR A 254 -15.06 77.73 -20.22
C THR A 254 -16.45 77.14 -20.39
N LEU A 255 -16.89 76.68 -19.19
CA LEU A 255 -18.24 76.50 -18.68
C LEU A 255 -19.02 75.25 -19.16
N VAL A 256 -19.33 74.32 -18.37
CA VAL A 256 -20.05 74.29 -17.06
C VAL A 256 -19.58 73.09 -16.24
#